data_8c5d0bf7b217e102951235ce52276fd6
#
_entry.id   8c5d0bf7b217e102951235ce52276fd6
#
_cell.length_a   1.000
_cell.length_b   1.000
_cell.length_c   1.000
_cell.angle_alpha   90.00
_cell.angle_beta   90.00
_cell.angle_gamma   90.00
#
_symmetry.space_group_name_H-M   'P 1'
#
loop_
_entity.id
_entity.type
_entity.pdbx_description
1 polymer ?
#
loop_
_entity_poly.entity_id
_entity_poly.type
_entity_poly.pdbx_seq_one_letter_code
_entity_poly.pdbx_strand_id
1 'polypeptide(L)'
;MKRKEDKKSHPKANKLDLYLDNKDAHIDDSIVELGKEIGLVRIEQKIGLKVILFNLYYTTEGRVITPRDKKPLGARRYNSHSVGYKGLKTAIDCLSECDYVTIEKGYKDLISGDAKATTTQSTLKLVSFFKKYNWYESDGWSASKPPELVVLRDNTKKKLVDYDDTKYSNWLRGELTKYNRLLNEETEILLVKHNTATGEEEIVDEYYDLTLQRKFIQHRKNEFGVELSYGGRMYAPWCNLSSNQRKMITINGDKTVELDLEASSVNVIYMVKTGKRYPDGDPYKLIVDGELIPRHIVKQGATIMLNTKS
;
A
#
# COMPACT_ATOMS: atom_id res chain seq x y z
N MET A 1 20.23 -12.04 33.07
CA MET A 1 20.50 -11.25 31.85
C MET A 1 20.40 -12.20 30.64
N LYS A 2 19.20 -12.30 29.99
CA LYS A 2 19.02 -13.13 28.79
C LYS A 2 19.41 -12.29 27.58
N ARG A 3 20.43 -12.73 26.83
CA ARG A 3 20.83 -12.15 25.53
C ARG A 3 19.61 -12.19 24.60
N LYS A 4 19.20 -11.01 24.09
CA LYS A 4 18.32 -10.94 22.94
C LYS A 4 19.09 -11.50 21.75
N GLU A 5 18.68 -12.66 21.25
CA GLU A 5 19.15 -13.17 19.98
C GLU A 5 18.79 -12.15 18.90
N ASP A 6 19.81 -11.74 18.14
CA ASP A 6 19.66 -10.90 16.96
C ASP A 6 18.67 -11.57 16.01
N LYS A 7 17.47 -11.02 15.90
CA LYS A 7 16.53 -11.38 14.83
C LYS A 7 17.20 -11.04 13.51
N LYS A 8 17.76 -12.04 12.83
CA LYS A 8 18.18 -11.90 11.43
C LYS A 8 17.04 -11.23 10.68
N SER A 9 17.26 -10.03 10.19
CA SER A 9 16.32 -9.33 9.34
C SER A 9 16.13 -10.14 8.07
N HIS A 10 15.02 -10.88 7.99
CA HIS A 10 14.66 -11.51 6.73
C HIS A 10 14.37 -10.39 5.72
N PRO A 11 14.91 -10.49 4.51
CA PRO A 11 14.66 -9.52 3.45
C PRO A 11 13.15 -9.33 3.26
N LYS A 12 12.71 -8.07 3.19
CA LYS A 12 11.28 -7.72 3.07
C LYS A 12 10.79 -8.19 1.70
N ALA A 13 9.86 -9.15 1.69
CA ALA A 13 9.20 -9.55 0.45
C ALA A 13 8.25 -8.43 -0.03
N ASN A 14 8.27 -8.12 -1.32
CA ASN A 14 7.41 -7.12 -1.92
C ASN A 14 5.97 -7.63 -2.02
N LYS A 15 5.01 -6.73 -1.94
CA LYS A 15 3.60 -7.06 -2.22
C LYS A 15 3.43 -7.31 -3.72
N LEU A 16 2.51 -8.22 -4.07
CA LEU A 16 2.14 -8.46 -5.45
C LEU A 16 1.57 -7.17 -6.08
N ASP A 17 2.22 -6.68 -7.12
CA ASP A 17 1.76 -5.57 -7.93
C ASP A 17 0.91 -6.10 -9.09
N LEU A 18 -0.35 -5.69 -9.12
CA LEU A 18 -1.33 -6.09 -10.14
C LEU A 18 -1.38 -5.13 -11.34
N TYR A 19 -0.53 -4.10 -11.35
CA TYR A 19 -0.46 -3.11 -12.43
C TYR A 19 0.79 -3.26 -13.29
N LEU A 20 1.79 -4.00 -12.83
CA LEU A 20 3.04 -4.19 -13.54
C LEU A 20 2.80 -4.90 -14.88
N ASP A 21 3.31 -4.34 -15.96
CA ASP A 21 3.17 -4.85 -17.33
C ASP A 21 4.45 -4.62 -18.13
N ASN A 22 4.57 -5.31 -19.26
CA ASN A 22 5.63 -5.13 -20.23
C ASN A 22 5.04 -5.17 -21.64
N LYS A 23 5.52 -4.31 -22.53
CA LYS A 23 5.02 -4.15 -23.91
C LYS A 23 5.84 -4.88 -24.95
N ASP A 24 6.97 -5.47 -24.58
CA ASP A 24 7.86 -6.13 -25.52
C ASP A 24 7.32 -7.52 -25.88
N ALA A 25 7.14 -7.77 -27.17
CA ALA A 25 6.59 -9.01 -27.69
C ALA A 25 7.41 -10.25 -27.28
N HIS A 26 8.76 -10.14 -27.25
CA HIS A 26 9.62 -11.25 -26.86
C HIS A 26 9.42 -11.70 -25.41
N ILE A 27 9.01 -10.79 -24.53
CA ILE A 27 8.63 -11.12 -23.14
C ILE A 27 7.35 -11.94 -23.13
N ASP A 28 6.31 -11.49 -23.84
CA ASP A 28 5.04 -12.22 -23.93
C ASP A 28 5.23 -13.60 -24.59
N ASP A 29 6.05 -13.71 -25.65
CA ASP A 29 6.38 -14.97 -26.31
C ASP A 29 7.07 -15.94 -25.34
N SER A 30 8.04 -15.45 -24.55
CA SER A 30 8.72 -16.25 -23.53
C SER A 30 7.77 -16.80 -22.48
N ILE A 31 6.80 -15.99 -22.02
CA ILE A 31 5.76 -16.39 -21.07
C ILE A 31 4.87 -17.49 -21.67
N VAL A 32 4.51 -17.37 -22.95
CA VAL A 32 3.72 -18.38 -23.65
C VAL A 32 4.49 -19.69 -23.75
N GLU A 33 5.78 -19.64 -24.07
CA GLU A 33 6.66 -20.83 -24.15
C GLU A 33 6.78 -21.52 -22.78
N LEU A 34 7.10 -20.77 -21.72
CA LEU A 34 7.15 -21.30 -20.35
C LEU A 34 5.79 -21.89 -19.95
N GLY A 35 4.69 -21.21 -20.26
CA GLY A 35 3.35 -21.69 -19.95
C GLY A 35 3.04 -23.06 -20.58
N LYS A 36 3.52 -23.30 -21.82
CA LYS A 36 3.42 -24.60 -22.48
C LYS A 36 4.29 -25.65 -21.80
N GLU A 37 5.54 -25.30 -21.47
CA GLU A 37 6.50 -26.19 -20.79
C GLU A 37 5.95 -26.70 -19.46
N ILE A 38 5.36 -25.81 -18.64
CA ILE A 38 4.82 -26.18 -17.31
C ILE A 38 3.34 -26.61 -17.36
N GLY A 39 2.78 -26.85 -18.55
CA GLY A 39 1.45 -27.45 -18.74
C GLY A 39 0.26 -26.51 -18.49
N LEU A 40 0.41 -25.19 -18.61
CA LEU A 40 -0.70 -24.25 -18.45
C LEU A 40 -1.52 -24.11 -19.73
N VAL A 41 -2.77 -24.57 -19.69
CA VAL A 41 -3.67 -24.62 -20.85
C VAL A 41 -4.64 -23.43 -20.86
N ARG A 42 -5.23 -23.11 -19.70
CA ARG A 42 -6.33 -22.15 -19.60
C ARG A 42 -5.82 -20.71 -19.59
N ILE A 43 -6.62 -19.80 -20.16
CA ILE A 43 -6.29 -18.38 -20.25
C ILE A 43 -6.07 -17.73 -18.89
N GLU A 44 -6.90 -18.08 -17.87
CA GLU A 44 -6.74 -17.56 -16.53
C GLU A 44 -5.43 -17.98 -15.85
N GLN A 45 -4.89 -19.17 -16.22
CA GLN A 45 -3.59 -19.66 -15.72
C GLN A 45 -2.44 -18.89 -16.36
N LYS A 46 -2.55 -18.59 -17.66
CA LYS A 46 -1.57 -17.80 -18.41
C LYS A 46 -1.50 -16.36 -17.90
N ILE A 47 -2.66 -15.75 -17.59
CA ILE A 47 -2.72 -14.44 -16.95
C ILE A 47 -2.05 -14.50 -15.56
N GLY A 48 -2.32 -15.55 -14.77
CA GLY A 48 -1.68 -15.76 -13.48
C GLY A 48 -0.16 -15.90 -13.61
N LEU A 49 0.32 -16.63 -14.63
CA LEU A 49 1.73 -16.78 -14.93
C LEU A 49 2.38 -15.43 -15.29
N LYS A 50 1.78 -14.65 -16.18
CA LYS A 50 2.26 -13.31 -16.55
C LYS A 50 2.46 -12.45 -15.31
N VAL A 51 1.42 -12.33 -14.49
CA VAL A 51 1.46 -11.48 -13.27
C VAL A 51 2.53 -11.93 -12.29
N ILE A 52 2.67 -13.24 -12.01
CA ILE A 52 3.67 -13.68 -11.05
C ILE A 52 5.10 -13.53 -11.57
N LEU A 53 5.35 -13.82 -12.84
CA LEU A 53 6.67 -13.66 -13.45
C LEU A 53 7.13 -12.20 -13.45
N PHE A 54 6.25 -11.27 -13.81
CA PHE A 54 6.56 -9.84 -13.77
C PHE A 54 6.96 -9.38 -12.37
N ASN A 55 6.20 -9.80 -11.37
CA ASN A 55 6.51 -9.46 -9.99
C ASN A 55 7.81 -10.09 -9.50
N LEU A 56 8.08 -11.35 -9.83
CA LEU A 56 9.32 -12.03 -9.44
C LEU A 56 10.56 -11.44 -10.13
N TYR A 57 10.40 -10.97 -11.36
CA TYR A 57 11.48 -10.29 -12.09
C TYR A 57 11.78 -8.91 -11.51
N TYR A 58 10.74 -8.10 -11.22
CA TYR A 58 10.89 -6.70 -10.83
C TYR A 58 11.32 -6.51 -9.37
N THR A 59 11.28 -7.56 -8.56
CA THR A 59 11.71 -7.47 -7.16
C THR A 59 13.21 -7.74 -7.03
N THR A 60 13.92 -6.90 -6.27
CA THR A 60 15.38 -6.96 -6.08
C THR A 60 15.89 -8.35 -5.66
N GLU A 61 15.07 -9.10 -4.91
CA GLU A 61 15.41 -10.44 -4.40
C GLU A 61 14.59 -11.57 -5.04
N GLY A 62 13.81 -11.26 -6.08
CA GLY A 62 12.90 -12.22 -6.68
C GLY A 62 11.89 -12.81 -5.70
N ARG A 63 11.48 -12.07 -4.64
CA ARG A 63 10.62 -12.56 -3.57
C ARG A 63 9.35 -11.73 -3.44
N VAL A 64 8.18 -12.36 -3.56
CA VAL A 64 6.88 -11.72 -3.60
C VAL A 64 5.92 -12.32 -2.58
N ILE A 65 5.15 -11.48 -1.89
CA ILE A 65 4.03 -11.93 -1.05
C ILE A 65 2.89 -12.36 -1.96
N THR A 66 2.51 -13.64 -1.89
CA THR A 66 1.45 -14.20 -2.71
C THR A 66 0.18 -14.44 -1.90
N PRO A 67 -1.01 -14.08 -2.44
CA PRO A 67 -2.27 -14.23 -1.72
C PRO A 67 -2.61 -15.70 -1.51
N ARG A 68 -3.14 -16.04 -0.33
CA ARG A 68 -3.63 -17.38 0.02
C ARG A 68 -5.14 -17.51 -0.08
N ASP A 69 -5.84 -16.45 -0.38
CA ASP A 69 -7.29 -16.44 -0.57
C ASP A 69 -7.71 -15.51 -1.73
N LYS A 70 -8.99 -15.57 -2.09
CA LYS A 70 -9.56 -14.79 -3.20
C LYS A 70 -9.68 -13.29 -2.90
N LYS A 71 -9.58 -12.89 -1.63
CA LYS A 71 -9.97 -11.55 -1.18
C LYS A 71 -9.16 -10.41 -1.81
N PRO A 72 -7.81 -10.49 -1.93
CA PRO A 72 -7.02 -9.42 -2.51
C PRO A 72 -7.28 -9.19 -3.99
N LEU A 73 -7.80 -10.21 -4.71
CA LEU A 73 -7.98 -10.21 -6.15
C LEU A 73 -9.44 -9.98 -6.58
N GLY A 74 -10.36 -9.77 -5.60
CA GLY A 74 -11.80 -9.76 -5.87
C GLY A 74 -12.33 -8.47 -6.49
N ALA A 75 -11.68 -7.33 -6.27
CA ALA A 75 -12.14 -6.05 -6.77
C ALA A 75 -11.46 -5.72 -8.12
N ARG A 76 -12.24 -5.69 -9.20
CA ARG A 76 -11.75 -5.53 -10.58
C ARG A 76 -11.07 -4.19 -10.83
N ARG A 77 -11.53 -3.14 -10.18
CA ARG A 77 -10.97 -1.77 -10.28
C ARG A 77 -9.48 -1.75 -9.93
N TYR A 78 -9.06 -2.55 -8.96
CA TYR A 78 -7.68 -2.59 -8.45
C TYR A 78 -6.87 -3.77 -9.00
N ASN A 79 -7.38 -4.44 -10.02
CA ASN A 79 -6.77 -5.62 -10.63
C ASN A 79 -6.74 -5.45 -12.15
N SER A 80 -5.67 -4.84 -12.65
CA SER A 80 -5.58 -4.40 -14.05
C SER A 80 -5.59 -5.57 -15.04
N HIS A 81 -4.98 -6.69 -14.66
CA HIS A 81 -4.93 -7.89 -15.48
C HIS A 81 -6.14 -8.81 -15.31
N SER A 82 -7.09 -8.46 -14.43
CA SER A 82 -8.22 -9.32 -14.09
C SER A 82 -7.80 -10.73 -13.64
N VAL A 83 -6.64 -10.81 -12.98
CA VAL A 83 -6.10 -12.09 -12.53
C VAL A 83 -7.00 -12.72 -11.47
N GLY A 84 -7.41 -13.97 -11.70
CA GLY A 84 -8.19 -14.74 -10.75
C GLY A 84 -7.30 -15.54 -9.79
N TYR A 85 -7.75 -15.74 -8.54
CA TYR A 85 -7.01 -16.52 -7.55
C TYR A 85 -6.66 -17.95 -8.01
N LYS A 86 -7.61 -18.64 -8.66
CA LYS A 86 -7.35 -20.00 -9.16
C LYS A 86 -6.24 -20.02 -10.20
N GLY A 87 -6.29 -19.11 -11.18
CA GLY A 87 -5.28 -19.00 -12.22
C GLY A 87 -3.90 -18.68 -11.66
N LEU A 88 -3.81 -17.68 -10.77
CA LEU A 88 -2.57 -17.30 -10.13
C LEU A 88 -2.01 -18.45 -9.28
N LYS A 89 -2.85 -19.10 -8.45
CA LYS A 89 -2.42 -20.23 -7.62
C LYS A 89 -1.90 -21.36 -8.47
N THR A 90 -2.63 -21.77 -9.51
CA THR A 90 -2.20 -22.86 -10.39
C THR A 90 -0.87 -22.54 -11.08
N ALA A 91 -0.69 -21.31 -11.56
CA ALA A 91 0.59 -20.89 -12.17
C ALA A 91 1.75 -21.00 -11.18
N ILE A 92 1.57 -20.56 -9.94
CA ILE A 92 2.60 -20.65 -8.90
C ILE A 92 2.89 -22.10 -8.53
N ASP A 93 1.86 -22.95 -8.39
CA ASP A 93 2.02 -24.37 -8.08
C ASP A 93 2.82 -25.08 -9.19
N CYS A 94 2.45 -24.89 -10.46
CA CYS A 94 3.18 -25.45 -11.60
C CYS A 94 4.64 -24.95 -11.71
N LEU A 95 4.86 -23.66 -11.46
CA LEU A 95 6.23 -23.12 -11.40
C LEU A 95 7.05 -23.78 -10.27
N SER A 96 6.41 -24.08 -9.13
CA SER A 96 7.07 -24.73 -8.01
C SER A 96 7.34 -26.21 -8.28
N GLU A 97 6.41 -26.94 -8.91
CA GLU A 97 6.56 -28.33 -9.30
C GLU A 97 7.68 -28.52 -10.35
N CYS A 98 7.93 -27.49 -11.17
CA CYS A 98 9.00 -27.46 -12.16
C CYS A 98 10.28 -26.76 -11.67
N ASP A 99 10.44 -26.51 -10.38
CA ASP A 99 11.62 -25.91 -9.75
C ASP A 99 11.97 -24.48 -10.22
N TYR A 100 11.01 -23.75 -10.79
CA TYR A 100 11.21 -22.34 -11.15
C TYR A 100 11.09 -21.40 -9.95
N VAL A 101 10.26 -21.77 -8.94
CA VAL A 101 10.08 -21.00 -7.72
C VAL A 101 10.06 -21.88 -6.49
N THR A 102 10.37 -21.29 -5.35
CA THR A 102 10.13 -21.88 -4.01
C THR A 102 8.99 -21.14 -3.32
N ILE A 103 8.17 -21.87 -2.56
CA ILE A 103 7.05 -21.33 -1.81
C ILE A 103 7.31 -21.48 -0.33
N GLU A 104 7.42 -20.39 0.39
CA GLU A 104 7.45 -20.40 1.85
C GLU A 104 6.04 -20.10 2.38
N LYS A 105 5.42 -21.12 2.99
CA LYS A 105 4.06 -20.99 3.51
C LYS A 105 4.01 -20.05 4.72
N GLY A 106 3.12 -19.08 4.66
CA GLY A 106 2.81 -18.21 5.79
C GLY A 106 2.00 -18.95 6.86
N TYR A 107 2.01 -18.39 8.06
CA TYR A 107 1.24 -18.85 9.20
C TYR A 107 0.62 -17.66 9.96
N LYS A 108 -0.36 -17.97 10.79
CA LYS A 108 -0.87 -17.06 11.81
C LYS A 108 -1.02 -17.85 13.09
N ASP A 109 -0.22 -17.51 14.08
CA ASP A 109 -0.37 -18.03 15.43
C ASP A 109 -1.49 -17.26 16.15
N LEU A 110 -2.51 -17.98 16.58
CA LEU A 110 -3.67 -17.40 17.25
C LEU A 110 -3.39 -17.06 18.72
N ILE A 111 -2.32 -17.65 19.30
CA ILE A 111 -1.96 -17.46 20.71
C ILE A 111 -0.99 -16.29 20.85
N SER A 112 0.11 -16.29 20.10
CA SER A 112 1.12 -15.21 20.14
C SER A 112 0.69 -13.96 19.32
N GLY A 113 -0.26 -14.12 18.40
CA GLY A 113 -0.63 -13.09 17.42
C GLY A 113 0.37 -12.93 16.28
N ASP A 114 1.44 -13.74 16.26
CA ASP A 114 2.44 -13.69 15.21
C ASP A 114 1.87 -14.16 13.87
N ALA A 115 2.23 -13.48 12.80
CA ALA A 115 1.78 -13.85 11.47
C ALA A 115 2.89 -13.63 10.45
N LYS A 116 3.06 -14.61 9.55
CA LYS A 116 3.95 -14.53 8.40
C LYS A 116 3.12 -14.71 7.12
N ALA A 117 3.32 -13.84 6.15
CA ALA A 117 2.69 -13.98 4.85
C ALA A 117 3.34 -15.14 4.06
N THR A 118 2.55 -15.79 3.20
CA THR A 118 3.13 -16.70 2.21
C THR A 118 3.92 -15.94 1.19
N THR A 119 5.12 -16.40 0.87
CA THR A 119 5.98 -15.80 -0.14
C THR A 119 6.35 -16.81 -1.21
N THR A 120 6.52 -16.32 -2.43
CA THR A 120 7.06 -17.07 -3.57
C THR A 120 8.37 -16.40 -3.95
N GLN A 121 9.42 -17.19 -4.19
CA GLN A 121 10.75 -16.70 -4.50
C GLN A 121 11.30 -17.41 -5.74
N SER A 122 11.99 -16.63 -6.61
CA SER A 122 12.69 -17.14 -7.78
C SER A 122 13.82 -18.07 -7.41
N THR A 123 13.96 -19.18 -8.15
CA THR A 123 15.15 -20.04 -8.11
C THR A 123 16.17 -19.55 -9.15
N LEU A 124 17.38 -20.15 -9.12
CA LEU A 124 18.38 -19.90 -10.19
C LEU A 124 17.88 -20.33 -11.56
N LYS A 125 17.00 -21.33 -11.63
CA LYS A 125 16.38 -21.77 -12.90
C LYS A 125 15.54 -20.66 -13.51
N LEU A 126 14.71 -19.97 -12.69
CA LEU A 126 13.91 -18.83 -13.17
C LEU A 126 14.79 -17.64 -13.54
N VAL A 127 15.81 -17.34 -12.76
CA VAL A 127 16.79 -16.29 -13.12
C VAL A 127 17.48 -16.58 -14.46
N SER A 128 17.84 -17.84 -14.70
CA SER A 128 18.43 -18.28 -15.98
C SER A 128 17.43 -18.16 -17.13
N PHE A 129 16.14 -18.43 -16.90
CA PHE A 129 15.07 -18.20 -17.87
C PHE A 129 14.99 -16.71 -18.25
N PHE A 130 14.96 -15.79 -17.28
CA PHE A 130 14.94 -14.36 -17.56
C PHE A 130 16.16 -13.90 -18.39
N LYS A 131 17.34 -14.45 -18.11
CA LYS A 131 18.56 -14.18 -18.89
C LYS A 131 18.45 -14.74 -20.31
N LYS A 132 18.01 -15.99 -20.48
CA LYS A 132 17.86 -16.66 -21.79
C LYS A 132 16.98 -15.85 -22.74
N TYR A 133 15.92 -15.22 -22.23
CA TYR A 133 14.95 -14.46 -23.02
C TYR A 133 15.15 -12.94 -22.95
N ASN A 134 16.33 -12.48 -22.55
CA ASN A 134 16.74 -11.07 -22.54
C ASN A 134 15.77 -10.12 -21.80
N TRP A 135 15.17 -10.59 -20.70
CA TRP A 135 14.28 -9.76 -19.91
C TRP A 135 14.97 -8.50 -19.35
N TYR A 136 16.28 -8.57 -19.09
CA TYR A 136 17.10 -7.47 -18.55
C TYR A 136 17.38 -6.37 -19.59
N GLU A 137 17.15 -6.63 -20.87
CA GLU A 137 17.34 -5.68 -21.98
C GLU A 137 16.02 -4.99 -22.35
N SER A 138 14.90 -5.35 -21.71
CA SER A 138 13.59 -4.80 -22.01
C SER A 138 13.41 -3.41 -21.39
N ASP A 139 13.10 -2.44 -22.24
CA ASP A 139 12.67 -1.09 -21.85
C ASP A 139 11.13 -0.95 -21.79
N GLY A 140 10.42 -2.03 -22.12
CA GLY A 140 8.95 -2.04 -22.21
C GLY A 140 8.20 -2.06 -20.90
N TRP A 141 8.89 -2.01 -19.76
CA TRP A 141 8.26 -2.06 -18.43
C TRP A 141 7.40 -0.82 -18.15
N SER A 142 6.17 -1.06 -17.74
CA SER A 142 5.19 -0.01 -17.47
C SER A 142 4.10 -0.51 -16.53
N ALA A 143 3.19 0.38 -16.12
CA ALA A 143 1.93 -0.03 -15.55
C ALA A 143 0.91 -0.28 -16.68
N SER A 144 0.17 -1.38 -16.64
CA SER A 144 -0.89 -1.71 -17.61
C SER A 144 -1.99 -0.66 -17.68
N LYS A 145 -2.25 -0.02 -16.55
CA LYS A 145 -3.05 1.19 -16.38
C LYS A 145 -2.56 1.94 -15.15
N PRO A 146 -2.80 3.25 -15.03
CA PRO A 146 -2.49 3.97 -13.81
C PRO A 146 -3.15 3.31 -12.59
N PRO A 147 -2.45 3.22 -11.44
CA PRO A 147 -3.03 2.72 -10.19
C PRO A 147 -4.28 3.52 -9.82
N GLU A 148 -5.28 2.83 -9.25
CA GLU A 148 -6.49 3.53 -8.77
C GLU A 148 -6.15 4.44 -7.59
N LEU A 149 -6.39 5.73 -7.77
CA LEU A 149 -6.07 6.78 -6.80
C LEU A 149 -7.18 7.00 -5.76
N VAL A 150 -8.41 6.63 -6.10
CA VAL A 150 -9.58 6.73 -5.22
C VAL A 150 -9.95 5.32 -4.76
N VAL A 151 -9.55 4.98 -3.54
CA VAL A 151 -9.66 3.61 -3.02
C VAL A 151 -10.83 3.50 -2.06
N LEU A 152 -11.72 2.54 -2.30
CA LEU A 152 -12.82 2.21 -1.40
C LEU A 152 -12.57 0.88 -0.69
N ARG A 153 -12.82 0.84 0.62
CA ARG A 153 -12.73 -0.35 1.45
C ARG A 153 -14.02 -0.61 2.20
N ASP A 154 -14.36 -1.88 2.35
CA ASP A 154 -15.42 -2.33 3.24
C ASP A 154 -15.09 -1.96 4.71
N ASN A 155 -16.11 -1.53 5.45
CA ASN A 155 -15.93 -1.05 6.83
C ASN A 155 -15.51 -2.18 7.79
N THR A 156 -16.07 -3.38 7.61
CA THR A 156 -15.89 -4.51 8.53
C THR A 156 -14.64 -5.32 8.21
N LYS A 157 -14.51 -5.74 6.96
CA LYS A 157 -13.46 -6.69 6.52
C LYS A 157 -12.24 -5.99 5.93
N LYS A 158 -12.28 -4.66 5.79
CA LYS A 158 -11.21 -3.82 5.21
C LYS A 158 -10.77 -4.24 3.80
N LYS A 159 -11.65 -4.94 3.06
CA LYS A 159 -11.40 -5.36 1.69
C LYS A 159 -11.60 -4.21 0.72
N LEU A 160 -10.91 -4.28 -0.40
CA LEU A 160 -11.17 -3.41 -1.55
C LEU A 160 -12.55 -3.71 -2.14
N VAL A 161 -13.28 -2.67 -2.49
CA VAL A 161 -14.65 -2.73 -3.02
C VAL A 161 -14.71 -1.96 -4.33
N ASP A 162 -15.31 -2.59 -5.35
CA ASP A 162 -15.64 -1.90 -6.59
C ASP A 162 -16.75 -0.88 -6.36
N TYR A 163 -16.71 0.21 -7.11
CA TYR A 163 -17.72 1.25 -7.11
C TYR A 163 -17.88 1.84 -8.51
N ASP A 164 -19.04 2.41 -8.79
CA ASP A 164 -19.30 3.08 -10.06
C ASP A 164 -18.69 4.47 -10.08
N ASP A 165 -18.21 4.90 -11.25
CA ASP A 165 -17.65 6.22 -11.41
C ASP A 165 -18.74 7.29 -11.34
N THR A 166 -18.49 8.30 -10.52
CA THR A 166 -19.33 9.48 -10.37
C THR A 166 -18.57 10.74 -10.81
N LYS A 167 -19.26 11.86 -10.99
CA LYS A 167 -18.61 13.17 -11.24
C LYS A 167 -17.62 13.49 -10.14
N TYR A 168 -17.94 13.15 -8.88
CA TYR A 168 -17.08 13.39 -7.73
C TYR A 168 -15.84 12.48 -7.73
N SER A 169 -15.98 11.17 -7.98
CA SER A 169 -14.82 10.26 -8.05
C SER A 169 -13.88 10.63 -9.19
N ASN A 170 -14.44 11.04 -10.35
CA ASN A 170 -13.64 11.47 -11.50
C ASN A 170 -12.90 12.78 -11.22
N TRP A 171 -13.56 13.73 -10.59
CA TRP A 171 -12.92 14.98 -10.15
C TRP A 171 -11.78 14.70 -9.16
N LEU A 172 -12.03 13.90 -8.12
CA LEU A 172 -11.00 13.50 -7.15
C LEU A 172 -9.79 12.85 -7.82
N ARG A 173 -10.04 11.95 -8.77
CA ARG A 173 -8.98 11.25 -9.51
C ARG A 173 -8.17 12.23 -10.34
N GLY A 174 -8.84 13.18 -10.99
CA GLY A 174 -8.18 14.25 -11.76
C GLY A 174 -7.26 15.12 -10.89
N GLU A 175 -7.74 15.55 -9.71
CA GLU A 175 -6.93 16.35 -8.78
C GLU A 175 -5.74 15.54 -8.22
N LEU A 176 -5.96 14.29 -7.84
CA LEU A 176 -4.87 13.41 -7.37
C LEU A 176 -3.84 13.14 -8.47
N THR A 177 -4.27 12.99 -9.73
CA THR A 177 -3.35 12.81 -10.86
C THR A 177 -2.44 14.02 -11.05
N LYS A 178 -2.98 15.24 -10.99
CA LYS A 178 -2.20 16.48 -11.08
C LYS A 178 -1.18 16.57 -9.94
N TYR A 179 -1.63 16.29 -8.72
CA TYR A 179 -0.78 16.34 -7.53
C TYR A 179 0.33 15.28 -7.56
N ASN A 180 0.01 14.05 -7.94
CA ASN A 180 0.97 12.98 -8.08
C ASN A 180 2.01 13.27 -9.17
N ARG A 181 1.59 13.92 -10.26
CA ARG A 181 2.53 14.37 -11.28
C ARG A 181 3.55 15.35 -10.71
N LEU A 182 3.10 16.38 -9.99
CA LEU A 182 3.99 17.34 -9.32
C LEU A 182 4.97 16.62 -8.36
N LEU A 183 4.46 15.68 -7.54
CA LEU A 183 5.30 14.93 -6.61
C LEU A 183 6.37 14.11 -7.33
N ASN A 184 6.02 13.40 -8.41
CA ASN A 184 6.96 12.48 -9.07
C ASN A 184 7.89 13.18 -10.08
N GLU A 185 7.51 14.33 -10.64
CA GLU A 185 8.32 15.05 -11.63
C GLU A 185 9.20 16.14 -11.00
N GLU A 186 8.77 16.74 -9.87
CA GLU A 186 9.39 17.93 -9.32
C GLU A 186 9.84 17.79 -7.86
N THR A 187 9.61 16.62 -7.24
CA THR A 187 9.86 16.43 -5.80
C THR A 187 10.71 15.21 -5.55
N GLU A 188 11.82 15.41 -4.87
CA GLU A 188 12.65 14.34 -4.30
C GLU A 188 12.32 14.21 -2.81
N ILE A 189 12.02 13.00 -2.33
CA ILE A 189 11.79 12.73 -0.91
C ILE A 189 12.78 11.67 -0.43
N LEU A 190 13.66 12.08 0.49
CA LEU A 190 14.67 11.21 1.11
C LEU A 190 14.42 11.09 2.61
N LEU A 191 14.87 9.98 3.20
CA LEU A 191 15.10 9.87 4.64
C LEU A 191 16.58 10.05 4.93
N VAL A 192 16.91 11.17 5.53
CA VAL A 192 18.30 11.54 5.86
C VAL A 192 18.51 11.53 7.36
N LYS A 193 19.46 10.72 7.80
CA LYS A 193 19.92 10.68 9.20
C LYS A 193 21.06 11.67 9.38
N HIS A 194 20.86 12.64 10.26
CA HIS A 194 21.90 13.60 10.62
C HIS A 194 22.66 13.09 11.84
N ASN A 195 23.96 12.95 11.72
CA ASN A 195 24.84 12.69 12.84
C ASN A 195 25.22 14.03 13.50
N THR A 196 24.62 14.32 14.65
CA THR A 196 24.88 15.59 15.39
C THR A 196 26.30 15.75 15.92
N ALA A 197 27.05 14.65 16.03
CA ALA A 197 28.42 14.68 16.54
C ALA A 197 29.45 14.98 15.43
N THR A 198 29.22 14.46 14.20
CA THR A 198 30.19 14.62 13.09
C THR A 198 29.68 15.63 12.05
N GLY A 199 28.42 16.01 12.08
CA GLY A 199 27.76 16.82 11.05
C GLY A 199 27.49 16.08 9.74
N GLU A 200 27.79 14.78 9.68
CA GLU A 200 27.60 13.96 8.49
C GLU A 200 26.13 13.60 8.28
N GLU A 201 25.74 13.49 7.03
CA GLU A 201 24.41 13.08 6.60
C GLU A 201 24.48 11.72 5.91
N GLU A 202 23.59 10.82 6.28
CA GLU A 202 23.47 9.48 5.70
C GLU A 202 22.06 9.32 5.12
N ILE A 203 21.94 9.03 3.82
CA ILE A 203 20.66 8.67 3.20
C ILE A 203 20.30 7.26 3.64
N VAL A 204 19.22 7.13 4.40
CA VAL A 204 18.73 5.87 4.95
C VAL A 204 17.75 5.19 4.01
N ASP A 205 16.95 5.98 3.29
CA ASP A 205 15.95 5.47 2.34
C ASP A 205 15.59 6.57 1.33
N GLU A 206 15.12 6.16 0.16
CA GLU A 206 14.69 7.04 -0.92
C GLU A 206 13.34 6.57 -1.47
N TYR A 207 12.43 7.50 -1.74
CA TYR A 207 11.11 7.20 -2.28
C TYR A 207 11.04 7.52 -3.76
N TYR A 208 11.04 6.48 -4.59
CA TYR A 208 10.89 6.59 -6.05
C TYR A 208 9.43 6.68 -6.52
N ASP A 209 8.50 6.10 -5.77
CA ASP A 209 7.06 6.18 -6.05
C ASP A 209 6.37 7.04 -4.99
N LEU A 210 6.11 8.29 -5.33
CA LEU A 210 5.47 9.27 -4.47
C LEU A 210 3.94 9.28 -4.61
N THR A 211 3.35 8.17 -5.08
CA THR A 211 1.91 8.10 -5.38
C THR A 211 1.05 8.28 -4.14
N LEU A 212 0.26 9.34 -4.15
CA LEU A 212 -0.73 9.67 -3.15
C LEU A 212 -2.11 9.14 -3.57
N GLN A 213 -2.79 8.47 -2.66
CA GLN A 213 -4.14 7.93 -2.83
C GLN A 213 -5.09 8.49 -1.80
N ARG A 214 -6.38 8.63 -2.13
CA ARG A 214 -7.45 8.86 -1.15
C ARG A 214 -8.18 7.56 -0.86
N LYS A 215 -8.27 7.19 0.44
CA LYS A 215 -8.90 5.94 0.87
C LYS A 215 -10.18 6.22 1.63
N PHE A 216 -11.27 5.73 1.10
CA PHE A 216 -12.61 5.83 1.65
C PHE A 216 -13.04 4.52 2.32
N ILE A 217 -14.03 4.61 3.18
CA ILE A 217 -14.64 3.46 3.87
C ILE A 217 -16.10 3.39 3.46
N GLN A 218 -16.52 2.25 2.94
CA GLN A 218 -17.91 1.98 2.64
C GLN A 218 -18.70 1.85 3.94
N HIS A 219 -19.55 2.81 4.24
CA HIS A 219 -20.37 2.78 5.45
C HIS A 219 -21.71 2.10 5.21
N ARG A 220 -22.40 2.43 4.12
CA ARG A 220 -23.69 1.81 3.69
C ARG A 220 -23.74 1.80 2.15
N LYS A 221 -24.46 0.83 1.57
CA LYS A 221 -25.01 0.97 0.22
C LYS A 221 -26.30 1.75 0.39
N ASN A 222 -26.43 2.88 -0.28
CA ASN A 222 -27.69 3.56 -0.44
C ASN A 222 -28.32 3.17 -1.78
N GLU A 223 -29.56 3.60 -2.04
CA GLU A 223 -30.30 3.34 -3.29
C GLU A 223 -29.63 3.94 -4.53
N PHE A 224 -28.71 4.91 -4.33
CA PHE A 224 -27.99 5.62 -5.38
C PHE A 224 -26.56 5.09 -5.60
N GLY A 225 -26.18 3.99 -4.97
CA GLY A 225 -24.86 3.38 -5.08
C GLY A 225 -23.96 3.61 -3.87
N VAL A 226 -22.64 3.55 -4.09
CA VAL A 226 -21.63 3.66 -3.03
C VAL A 226 -21.20 5.11 -2.90
N GLU A 227 -21.44 5.71 -1.74
CA GLU A 227 -20.95 7.07 -1.43
C GLU A 227 -19.50 7.06 -0.96
N LEU A 228 -18.69 7.93 -1.58
CA LEU A 228 -17.34 8.26 -1.13
C LEU A 228 -17.40 9.39 -0.08
N SER A 229 -18.22 9.22 0.96
CA SER A 229 -18.49 10.25 1.97
C SER A 229 -17.77 10.01 3.30
N TYR A 230 -17.31 8.80 3.56
CA TYR A 230 -16.64 8.44 4.80
C TYR A 230 -15.17 8.12 4.61
N GLY A 231 -14.33 8.65 5.49
CA GLY A 231 -12.88 8.51 5.41
C GLY A 231 -12.27 9.57 4.48
N GLY A 232 -11.79 9.16 3.32
CA GLY A 232 -11.17 10.06 2.34
C GLY A 232 -9.82 10.61 2.77
N ARG A 233 -9.13 9.93 3.70
CA ARG A 233 -7.77 10.29 4.11
C ARG A 233 -6.80 10.08 2.97
N MET A 234 -5.84 10.97 2.88
CA MET A 234 -4.71 10.82 1.98
C MET A 234 -3.72 9.80 2.54
N TYR A 235 -3.17 8.97 1.66
CA TYR A 235 -2.15 7.98 1.98
C TYR A 235 -1.05 8.06 0.93
N ALA A 236 0.17 8.14 1.41
CA ALA A 236 1.39 8.15 0.64
C ALA A 236 2.40 7.20 1.30
N PRO A 237 3.51 6.85 0.65
CA PRO A 237 4.52 5.96 1.23
C PRO A 237 4.98 6.39 2.63
N TRP A 238 5.20 7.68 2.83
CA TRP A 238 5.67 8.26 4.11
C TRP A 238 4.61 8.28 5.23
N CYS A 239 3.33 8.05 4.95
CA CYS A 239 2.27 8.06 5.98
C CYS A 239 2.40 6.92 7.01
N ASN A 240 3.16 5.87 6.69
CA ASN A 240 3.37 4.72 7.57
C ASN A 240 4.68 4.81 8.39
N LEU A 241 5.42 5.89 8.25
CA LEU A 241 6.65 6.12 9.00
C LEU A 241 6.36 6.38 10.47
N SER A 242 7.26 5.92 11.33
CA SER A 242 7.26 6.30 12.74
C SER A 242 7.56 7.80 12.90
N SER A 243 7.21 8.39 14.05
CA SER A 243 7.49 9.80 14.32
C SER A 243 8.99 10.14 14.20
N ASN A 244 9.87 9.22 14.61
CA ASN A 244 11.31 9.42 14.47
C ASN A 244 11.77 9.40 13.01
N GLN A 245 11.21 8.53 12.18
CA GLN A 245 11.51 8.49 10.75
C GLN A 245 10.96 9.72 10.01
N ARG A 246 9.77 10.20 10.37
CA ARG A 246 9.20 11.43 9.78
C ARG A 246 10.08 12.66 9.99
N LYS A 247 10.79 12.75 11.12
CA LYS A 247 11.76 13.83 11.39
C LYS A 247 13.00 13.78 10.49
N MET A 248 13.21 12.65 9.81
CA MET A 248 14.34 12.43 8.90
C MET A 248 13.98 12.76 7.45
N ILE A 249 12.72 13.09 7.17
CA ILE A 249 12.29 13.43 5.81
C ILE A 249 12.93 14.75 5.38
N THR A 250 13.52 14.75 4.20
CA THR A 250 13.88 15.94 3.43
C THR A 250 13.08 15.98 2.15
N ILE A 251 12.77 17.17 1.67
CA ILE A 251 12.10 17.42 0.40
C ILE A 251 13.01 18.34 -0.41
N ASN A 252 13.48 17.87 -1.58
CA ASN A 252 14.42 18.58 -2.44
C ASN A 252 15.66 19.08 -1.67
N GLY A 253 16.17 18.28 -0.73
CA GLY A 253 17.30 18.61 0.14
C GLY A 253 16.96 19.44 1.39
N ASP A 254 15.77 20.03 1.47
CA ASP A 254 15.35 20.83 2.61
C ASP A 254 14.75 19.99 3.74
N LYS A 255 15.08 20.33 4.98
CA LYS A 255 14.51 19.69 6.19
C LYS A 255 13.03 20.01 6.33
N THR A 256 12.24 19.01 6.69
CA THR A 256 10.81 19.17 6.90
C THR A 256 10.44 19.45 8.36
N VAL A 257 9.32 20.09 8.57
CA VAL A 257 8.69 20.31 9.88
C VAL A 257 7.32 19.63 9.88
N GLU A 258 7.05 18.79 10.89
CA GLU A 258 5.74 18.17 11.07
C GLU A 258 4.81 19.17 11.78
N LEU A 259 3.76 19.61 11.08
CA LEU A 259 2.72 20.46 11.64
C LEU A 259 1.49 19.61 11.99
N ASP A 260 1.03 19.68 13.23
CA ASP A 260 -0.23 19.05 13.67
C ASP A 260 -1.28 20.12 13.99
N LEU A 261 -2.51 19.87 13.55
CA LEU A 261 -3.65 20.73 13.88
C LEU A 261 -4.23 20.28 15.22
N GLU A 262 -3.96 21.06 16.25
CA GLU A 262 -4.45 20.76 17.60
C GLU A 262 -5.98 20.72 17.64
N ALA A 263 -6.54 19.66 18.23
CA ALA A 263 -7.97 19.46 18.41
C ALA A 263 -8.84 19.72 17.16
N SER A 264 -8.31 19.41 15.97
CA SER A 264 -8.92 19.75 14.66
C SER A 264 -10.40 19.36 14.56
N SER A 265 -10.79 18.16 15.04
CA SER A 265 -12.20 17.71 15.01
C SER A 265 -13.13 18.59 15.84
N VAL A 266 -12.72 18.98 17.04
CA VAL A 266 -13.51 19.84 17.93
C VAL A 266 -13.63 21.23 17.33
N ASN A 267 -12.52 21.78 16.83
CA ASN A 267 -12.48 23.09 16.17
C ASN A 267 -13.39 23.17 14.96
N VAL A 268 -13.36 22.13 14.08
CA VAL A 268 -14.23 22.07 12.89
C VAL A 268 -15.71 22.00 13.30
N ILE A 269 -16.07 21.15 14.28
CA ILE A 269 -17.46 21.03 14.73
C ILE A 269 -17.95 22.34 15.34
N TYR A 270 -17.13 22.97 16.15
CA TYR A 270 -17.47 24.28 16.73
C TYR A 270 -17.72 25.33 15.65
N MET A 271 -16.83 25.41 14.65
CA MET A 271 -16.99 26.32 13.52
C MET A 271 -18.27 26.03 12.72
N VAL A 272 -18.55 24.78 12.41
CA VAL A 272 -19.75 24.36 11.66
C VAL A 272 -21.03 24.72 12.43
N LYS A 273 -21.02 24.56 13.77
CA LYS A 273 -22.20 24.82 14.61
C LYS A 273 -22.42 26.29 14.93
N THR A 274 -21.35 27.07 15.08
CA THR A 274 -21.45 28.45 15.58
C THR A 274 -21.13 29.51 14.52
N GLY A 275 -20.56 29.11 13.37
CA GLY A 275 -20.01 30.04 12.36
C GLY A 275 -18.76 30.80 12.82
N LYS A 276 -18.21 30.46 13.99
CA LYS A 276 -17.09 31.16 14.61
C LYS A 276 -15.91 30.25 14.83
N ARG A 277 -14.71 30.80 14.87
CA ARG A 277 -13.51 30.09 15.32
C ARG A 277 -13.64 29.73 16.81
N TYR A 278 -13.11 28.56 17.20
CA TYR A 278 -13.05 28.19 18.62
C TYR A 278 -12.27 29.26 19.39
N PRO A 279 -12.75 29.66 20.59
CA PRO A 279 -12.00 30.59 21.43
C PRO A 279 -10.62 30.08 21.75
N ASP A 280 -9.69 31.00 22.02
CA ASP A 280 -8.33 30.62 22.39
C ASP A 280 -8.33 29.72 23.64
N GLY A 281 -7.50 28.70 23.61
CA GLY A 281 -7.37 27.72 24.70
C GLY A 281 -7.43 26.27 24.20
N ASP A 282 -7.15 25.35 25.09
CA ASP A 282 -7.21 23.91 24.81
C ASP A 282 -8.65 23.39 24.93
N PRO A 283 -9.28 22.92 23.83
CA PRO A 283 -10.64 22.38 23.85
C PRO A 283 -10.80 21.11 24.72
N TYR A 284 -9.71 20.50 25.12
CA TYR A 284 -9.70 19.33 26.01
C TYR A 284 -9.42 19.67 27.46
N LYS A 285 -9.37 20.96 27.80
CA LYS A 285 -9.30 21.40 29.21
C LYS A 285 -10.70 21.34 29.83
N LEU A 286 -10.92 20.38 30.73
CA LEU A 286 -12.19 20.16 31.39
C LEU A 286 -11.97 20.13 32.90
N ILE A 287 -12.76 20.93 33.62
CA ILE A 287 -12.80 20.96 35.07
C ILE A 287 -14.18 20.44 35.51
N VAL A 288 -14.21 19.42 36.36
CA VAL A 288 -15.43 18.83 36.92
C VAL A 288 -15.30 18.86 38.44
N ASP A 289 -16.27 19.42 39.12
CA ASP A 289 -16.30 19.56 40.60
C ASP A 289 -15.02 20.19 41.20
N GLY A 290 -14.43 21.13 40.46
CA GLY A 290 -13.19 21.81 40.85
C GLY A 290 -11.89 21.07 40.52
N GLU A 291 -11.96 19.87 40.03
CA GLU A 291 -10.80 19.06 39.63
C GLU A 291 -10.55 19.11 38.12
N LEU A 292 -9.27 19.28 37.72
CA LEU A 292 -8.87 19.25 36.35
C LEU A 292 -8.77 17.77 35.86
N ILE A 293 -9.62 17.41 34.91
CA ILE A 293 -9.59 16.08 34.30
C ILE A 293 -8.36 15.95 33.39
N PRO A 294 -7.60 14.85 33.51
CA PRO A 294 -6.43 14.63 32.66
C PRO A 294 -6.76 14.73 31.14
N ARG A 295 -6.01 15.55 30.41
CA ARG A 295 -6.25 15.90 29.01
C ARG A 295 -6.47 14.67 28.10
N HIS A 296 -5.70 13.58 28.32
CA HIS A 296 -5.82 12.36 27.53
C HIS A 296 -7.19 11.68 27.70
N ILE A 297 -7.79 11.72 28.89
CA ILE A 297 -9.12 11.16 29.15
C ILE A 297 -10.18 11.99 28.42
N VAL A 298 -10.11 13.33 28.54
CA VAL A 298 -11.05 14.22 27.82
C VAL A 298 -10.95 14.04 26.31
N LYS A 299 -9.73 13.97 25.76
CA LYS A 299 -9.48 13.69 24.33
C LYS A 299 -10.05 12.35 23.90
N GLN A 300 -9.88 11.30 24.70
CA GLN A 300 -10.42 9.98 24.42
C GLN A 300 -11.96 10.00 24.46
N GLY A 301 -12.56 10.59 25.47
CA GLY A 301 -14.01 10.77 25.58
C GLY A 301 -14.59 11.53 24.39
N ALA A 302 -14.01 12.67 24.04
CA ALA A 302 -14.43 13.44 22.86
C ALA A 302 -14.32 12.61 21.56
N THR A 303 -13.23 11.86 21.38
CA THR A 303 -13.06 10.97 20.22
C THR A 303 -14.14 9.89 20.16
N ILE A 304 -14.49 9.29 21.30
CA ILE A 304 -15.57 8.30 21.41
C ILE A 304 -16.91 8.95 21.03
N MET A 305 -17.25 10.07 21.64
CA MET A 305 -18.51 10.79 21.37
C MET A 305 -18.68 11.17 19.90
N LEU A 306 -17.61 11.60 19.24
CA LEU A 306 -17.63 11.98 17.82
C LEU A 306 -17.74 10.80 16.85
N ASN A 307 -17.37 9.60 17.27
CA ASN A 307 -17.35 8.40 16.43
C ASN A 307 -18.41 7.34 16.81
N THR A 308 -19.10 7.50 17.92
CA THR A 308 -20.21 6.62 18.30
C THR A 308 -21.50 7.06 17.60
N LYS A 309 -22.26 6.07 17.15
CA LYS A 309 -23.63 6.31 16.67
C LYS A 309 -24.53 6.61 17.87
N SER A 310 -25.22 7.73 17.81
CA SER A 310 -26.39 7.98 18.65
C SER A 310 -27.52 7.02 18.26
#